data_0a7066dab0a3a3d98d7408b626344b01
#
_entry.id   0a7066dab0a3a3d98d7408b626344b01
#
_cell.length_a   1.000
_cell.length_b   1.000
_cell.length_c   1.000
_cell.angle_alpha   90.00
_cell.angle_beta   90.00
_cell.angle_gamma   90.00
#
_symmetry.space_group_name_H-M   'P 1'
#
loop_
_entity.id
_entity.type
_entity.pdbx_description
1 polymer ?
#
loop_
_entity_poly.entity_id
_entity_poly.type
_entity_poly.pdbx_seq_one_letter_code
_entity_poly.pdbx_strand_id
1 'polypeptide(L)'
;LYRKSADLGFADAINDLGFLYYQGASGLKRDPQKGIDLFLKAADLRHPQAMYNVAALIDDGVVAGKTPDDAARYLYAALRSGVRDVLAQLSERPNQFKPATRKALQAELAKNRFYSGKIDGSIGQGTQRSMRIAFGETGN
;
A
#
# COMPACT_ATOMS: atom_id res chain seq x y z
N LEU A 1 -17.23 6.31 -15.28
CA LEU A 1 -15.91 6.54 -15.90
C LEU A 1 -15.42 7.95 -15.62
N TYR A 2 -16.23 8.94 -15.97
CA TYR A 2 -15.87 10.34 -15.76
C TYR A 2 -15.65 10.67 -14.29
N ARG A 3 -16.57 10.24 -13.41
CA ARG A 3 -16.44 10.45 -11.97
C ARG A 3 -15.19 9.77 -11.41
N LYS A 4 -14.93 8.54 -11.84
CA LYS A 4 -13.79 7.78 -11.36
C LYS A 4 -12.48 8.50 -11.71
N SER A 5 -12.38 9.04 -12.91
CA SER A 5 -11.19 9.81 -13.32
C SER A 5 -11.04 11.07 -12.49
N ALA A 6 -12.13 11.78 -12.22
CA ALA A 6 -12.10 12.99 -11.40
C ALA A 6 -11.69 12.65 -9.95
N ASP A 7 -12.22 11.56 -9.39
CA ASP A 7 -11.89 11.12 -8.03
C ASP A 7 -10.42 10.74 -7.92
N LEU A 8 -9.87 10.05 -8.92
CA LEU A 8 -8.45 9.68 -8.93
C LEU A 8 -7.56 10.92 -9.05
N GLY A 9 -7.94 11.89 -9.87
CA GLY A 9 -7.22 13.17 -9.97
C GLY A 9 -7.24 13.94 -8.66
N PHE A 10 -8.36 13.92 -7.96
CA PHE A 10 -8.49 14.54 -6.65
C PHE A 10 -7.60 13.83 -5.63
N ALA A 11 -7.59 12.51 -5.64
CA ALA A 11 -6.74 11.73 -4.74
C ALA A 11 -5.25 11.98 -5.01
N ASP A 12 -4.84 12.09 -6.28
CA ASP A 12 -3.48 12.47 -6.65
C ASP A 12 -3.08 13.80 -6.01
N ALA A 13 -3.95 14.80 -6.12
CA ALA A 13 -3.68 16.14 -5.56
C ALA A 13 -3.53 16.07 -4.04
N ILE A 14 -4.37 15.29 -3.37
CA ILE A 14 -4.29 15.12 -1.91
C ILE A 14 -2.99 14.41 -1.53
N ASN A 15 -2.61 13.37 -2.27
CA ASN A 15 -1.37 12.64 -2.03
C ASN A 15 -0.16 13.55 -2.19
N ASP A 16 -0.13 14.36 -3.24
CA ASP A 16 0.96 15.30 -3.50
C ASP A 16 1.06 16.34 -2.37
N LEU A 17 -0.08 16.88 -1.95
CA LEU A 17 -0.11 17.83 -0.84
C LEU A 17 0.38 17.17 0.45
N GLY A 18 0.04 15.90 0.67
CA GLY A 18 0.54 15.14 1.80
C GLY A 18 2.06 15.08 1.85
N PHE A 19 2.70 14.85 0.71
CA PHE A 19 4.17 14.86 0.62
C PHE A 19 4.74 16.22 0.97
N LEU A 20 4.13 17.30 0.49
CA LEU A 20 4.61 18.64 0.77
C LEU A 20 4.60 18.94 2.27
N TYR A 21 3.53 18.56 2.97
CA TYR A 21 3.47 18.74 4.42
C TYR A 21 4.40 17.78 5.14
N TYR A 22 4.50 16.56 4.70
CA TYR A 22 5.31 15.54 5.38
C TYR A 22 6.79 15.88 5.32
N GLN A 23 7.28 16.36 4.19
CA GLN A 23 8.69 16.68 3.97
C GLN A 23 9.01 18.15 4.24
N GLY A 24 8.00 19.00 4.17
CA GLY A 24 8.21 20.44 4.18
C GLY A 24 8.69 20.91 2.80
N ALA A 25 8.00 21.85 2.20
CA ALA A 25 8.36 22.41 0.91
C ALA A 25 8.64 23.90 1.04
N SER A 26 9.21 24.49 0.01
CA SER A 26 9.45 25.91 -0.05
C SER A 26 8.16 26.70 0.26
N GLY A 27 8.20 27.52 1.29
CA GLY A 27 7.05 28.30 1.72
C GLY A 27 6.01 27.54 2.53
N LEU A 28 6.20 26.23 2.75
CA LEU A 28 5.26 25.41 3.50
C LEU A 28 5.98 24.76 4.67
N LYS A 29 5.51 25.03 5.89
CA LYS A 29 6.11 24.47 7.09
C LYS A 29 5.86 22.96 7.16
N ARG A 30 6.90 22.21 7.49
CA ARG A 30 6.80 20.77 7.67
C ARG A 30 5.79 20.43 8.76
N ASP A 31 4.82 19.60 8.43
CA ASP A 31 3.82 19.09 9.37
C ASP A 31 3.55 17.63 9.06
N PRO A 32 4.35 16.72 9.64
CA PRO A 32 4.21 15.27 9.33
C PRO A 32 2.83 14.72 9.63
N GLN A 33 2.20 15.14 10.70
CA GLN A 33 0.88 14.64 11.06
C GLN A 33 -0.16 15.02 10.00
N LYS A 34 -0.11 16.26 9.54
CA LYS A 34 -1.01 16.72 8.48
C LYS A 34 -0.75 15.96 7.18
N GLY A 35 0.52 15.69 6.88
CA GLY A 35 0.90 14.87 5.73
C GLY A 35 0.32 13.47 5.82
N ILE A 36 0.44 12.83 6.99
CA ILE A 36 -0.13 11.49 7.22
C ILE A 36 -1.65 11.52 7.05
N ASP A 37 -2.33 12.52 7.60
CA ASP A 37 -3.78 12.63 7.49
C ASP A 37 -4.21 12.76 6.02
N LEU A 38 -3.46 13.49 5.22
CA LEU A 38 -3.72 13.62 3.79
C LEU A 38 -3.46 12.31 3.04
N PHE A 39 -2.39 11.59 3.38
CA PHE A 39 -2.12 10.29 2.80
C PHE A 39 -3.26 9.30 3.10
N LEU A 40 -3.75 9.30 4.34
CA LEU A 40 -4.87 8.43 4.72
C LEU A 40 -6.12 8.77 3.90
N LYS A 41 -6.39 10.06 3.71
CA LYS A 41 -7.53 10.49 2.91
C LYS A 41 -7.40 10.03 1.46
N ALA A 42 -6.23 10.18 0.86
CA ALA A 42 -5.98 9.72 -0.50
C ALA A 42 -6.10 8.19 -0.59
N ALA A 43 -5.59 7.47 0.41
CA ALA A 43 -5.70 6.02 0.46
C ALA A 43 -7.16 5.56 0.55
N ASP A 44 -7.98 6.27 1.31
CA ASP A 44 -9.40 5.97 1.42
C ASP A 44 -10.15 6.24 0.11
N LEU A 45 -9.59 7.10 -0.73
CA LEU A 45 -10.10 7.34 -2.09
C LEU A 45 -9.53 6.32 -3.10
N ARG A 46 -8.85 5.28 -2.61
CA ARG A 46 -8.28 4.19 -3.41
C ARG A 46 -7.15 4.62 -4.33
N HIS A 47 -6.39 5.63 -3.94
CA HIS A 47 -5.18 6.02 -4.68
C HIS A 47 -4.10 4.97 -4.41
N PRO A 48 -3.63 4.23 -5.43
CA PRO A 48 -2.72 3.10 -5.21
C PRO A 48 -1.41 3.47 -4.51
N GLN A 49 -0.79 4.56 -4.95
CA GLN A 49 0.47 4.99 -4.36
C GLN A 49 0.26 5.45 -2.91
N ALA A 50 -0.85 6.13 -2.63
CA ALA A 50 -1.17 6.56 -1.28
C ALA A 50 -1.41 5.36 -0.36
N MET A 51 -2.11 4.33 -0.86
CA MET A 51 -2.32 3.11 -0.09
C MET A 51 -0.99 2.44 0.26
N TYR A 52 -0.06 2.39 -0.71
CA TYR A 52 1.27 1.84 -0.48
C TYR A 52 2.04 2.68 0.54
N ASN A 53 2.01 4.00 0.40
CA ASN A 53 2.71 4.91 1.30
C ASN A 53 2.18 4.81 2.73
N VAL A 54 0.86 4.73 2.89
CA VAL A 54 0.24 4.56 4.21
C VAL A 54 0.67 3.23 4.83
N ALA A 55 0.71 2.16 4.04
CA ALA A 55 1.16 0.87 4.53
C ALA A 55 2.60 0.94 5.06
N ALA A 56 3.48 1.63 4.34
CA ALA A 56 4.87 1.80 4.76
C ALA A 56 4.96 2.61 6.07
N LEU A 57 4.15 3.65 6.20
CA LEU A 57 4.12 4.47 7.41
C LEU A 57 3.57 3.69 8.61
N ILE A 58 2.55 2.85 8.40
CA ILE A 58 2.03 1.97 9.44
C ILE A 58 3.10 0.98 9.87
N ASP A 59 3.80 0.39 8.91
CA ASP A 59 4.89 -0.56 9.18
C ASP A 59 5.99 0.09 10.03
N ASP A 60 6.28 1.37 9.77
CA ASP A 60 7.27 2.13 10.53
C ASP A 60 6.77 2.54 11.92
N GLY A 61 5.49 2.36 12.21
CA GLY A 61 4.92 2.65 13.52
C GLY A 61 4.58 4.12 13.76
N VAL A 62 4.52 4.93 12.70
CA VAL A 62 4.27 6.37 12.83
C VAL A 62 2.80 6.76 12.65
N VAL A 63 1.92 5.79 12.42
CA VAL A 63 0.49 6.04 12.29
C VAL A 63 -0.24 5.47 13.51
N ALA A 64 -0.74 6.37 14.37
CA ALA A 64 -1.41 5.97 15.61
C ALA A 64 -2.65 5.13 15.32
N GLY A 65 -2.87 4.10 16.12
CA GLY A 65 -4.07 3.27 16.05
C GLY A 65 -4.13 2.28 14.89
N LYS A 66 -3.06 2.17 14.11
CA LYS A 66 -2.98 1.23 12.98
C LYS A 66 -2.04 0.07 13.28
N THR A 67 -2.37 -1.09 12.75
CA THR A 67 -1.65 -2.35 13.00
C THR A 67 -1.07 -2.90 11.70
N PRO A 68 -0.16 -3.90 11.77
CA PRO A 68 0.31 -4.57 10.56
C PRO A 68 -0.81 -5.14 9.69
N ASP A 69 -1.92 -5.57 10.29
CA ASP A 69 -3.08 -6.03 9.53
C ASP A 69 -3.67 -4.91 8.67
N ASP A 70 -3.71 -3.68 9.22
CA ASP A 70 -4.16 -2.51 8.44
C ASP A 70 -3.21 -2.23 7.29
N ALA A 71 -1.90 -2.31 7.54
CA ALA A 71 -0.90 -2.12 6.49
C ALA A 71 -1.10 -3.16 5.37
N ALA A 72 -1.32 -4.42 5.74
CA ALA A 72 -1.52 -5.48 4.76
C ALA A 72 -2.78 -5.26 3.93
N ARG A 73 -3.87 -4.77 4.55
CA ARG A 73 -5.09 -4.46 3.81
C ARG A 73 -4.86 -3.36 2.78
N TYR A 74 -4.10 -2.32 3.14
CA TYR A 74 -3.75 -1.27 2.18
C TYR A 74 -2.85 -1.82 1.07
N LEU A 75 -1.87 -2.65 1.40
CA LEU A 75 -1.00 -3.27 0.39
C LEU A 75 -1.79 -4.17 -0.55
N TYR A 76 -2.68 -4.96 -0.01
CA TYR A 76 -3.54 -5.83 -0.81
C TYR A 76 -4.43 -5.02 -1.75
N ALA A 77 -5.06 -3.96 -1.23
CA ALA A 77 -5.90 -3.09 -2.05
C ALA A 77 -5.09 -2.39 -3.14
N ALA A 78 -3.87 -1.93 -2.81
CA ALA A 78 -2.97 -1.32 -3.79
C ALA A 78 -2.60 -2.31 -4.89
N LEU A 79 -2.30 -3.55 -4.50
CA LEU A 79 -1.97 -4.61 -5.45
C LEU A 79 -3.14 -4.90 -6.40
N ARG A 80 -4.35 -4.96 -5.85
CA ARG A 80 -5.56 -5.23 -6.63
C ARG A 80 -5.94 -4.08 -7.56
N SER A 81 -5.40 -2.90 -7.35
CA SER A 81 -5.67 -1.74 -8.20
C SER A 81 -5.06 -1.87 -9.60
N GLY A 82 -4.11 -2.79 -9.77
CA GLY A 82 -3.52 -3.07 -11.08
C GLY A 82 -2.38 -2.15 -11.48
N VAL A 83 -1.76 -1.46 -10.53
CA VAL A 83 -0.60 -0.60 -10.81
C VAL A 83 0.68 -1.44 -10.68
N ARG A 84 1.41 -1.57 -11.78
CA ARG A 84 2.61 -2.44 -11.83
C ARG A 84 3.69 -2.03 -10.84
N ASP A 85 3.84 -0.76 -10.55
CA ASP A 85 4.85 -0.30 -9.60
C ASP A 85 4.64 -0.90 -8.21
N VAL A 86 3.37 -1.08 -7.79
CA VAL A 86 3.07 -1.71 -6.50
C VAL A 86 3.55 -3.17 -6.50
N LEU A 87 3.22 -3.91 -7.55
CA LEU A 87 3.66 -5.30 -7.68
C LEU A 87 5.18 -5.40 -7.70
N ALA A 88 5.84 -4.53 -8.46
CA ALA A 88 7.28 -4.51 -8.58
C ALA A 88 7.94 -4.25 -7.22
N GLN A 89 7.47 -3.26 -6.48
CA GLN A 89 8.05 -2.92 -5.19
C GLN A 89 7.87 -4.04 -4.17
N LEU A 90 6.70 -4.67 -4.15
CA LEU A 90 6.43 -5.79 -3.25
C LEU A 90 7.24 -7.03 -3.61
N SER A 91 7.47 -7.26 -4.90
CA SER A 91 8.22 -8.43 -5.37
C SER A 91 9.73 -8.26 -5.24
N GLU A 92 10.24 -7.06 -5.54
CA GLU A 92 11.67 -6.79 -5.58
C GLU A 92 12.23 -6.37 -4.22
N ARG A 93 11.41 -5.74 -3.38
CA ARG A 93 11.85 -5.21 -2.08
C ARG A 93 10.91 -5.65 -0.95
N PRO A 94 10.65 -6.95 -0.81
CA PRO A 94 9.71 -7.39 0.23
C PRO A 94 10.22 -7.09 1.63
N ASN A 95 11.54 -7.06 1.82
CA ASN A 95 12.15 -6.88 3.14
C ASN A 95 12.11 -5.43 3.63
N GLN A 96 11.61 -4.49 2.81
CA GLN A 96 11.36 -3.14 3.32
C GLN A 96 10.24 -3.12 4.35
N PHE A 97 9.37 -4.12 4.32
CA PHE A 97 8.33 -4.30 5.35
C PHE A 97 8.80 -5.29 6.40
N LYS A 98 8.40 -5.06 7.64
CA LYS A 98 8.74 -5.94 8.75
C LYS A 98 8.03 -7.28 8.64
N PRO A 99 8.55 -8.33 9.31
CA PRO A 99 7.94 -9.67 9.22
C PRO A 99 6.45 -9.69 9.58
N ALA A 100 6.01 -8.90 10.56
CA ALA A 100 4.60 -8.87 10.97
C ALA A 100 3.70 -8.40 9.80
N THR A 101 4.14 -7.39 9.06
CA THR A 101 3.39 -6.89 7.90
C THR A 101 3.41 -7.89 6.75
N ARG A 102 4.56 -8.54 6.52
CA ARG A 102 4.66 -9.57 5.49
C ARG A 102 3.75 -10.77 5.78
N LYS A 103 3.71 -11.21 7.03
CA LYS A 103 2.79 -12.28 7.45
C LYS A 103 1.34 -11.87 7.25
N ALA A 104 1.00 -10.64 7.64
CA ALA A 104 -0.35 -10.13 7.48
C ALA A 104 -0.75 -10.05 6.00
N LEU A 105 0.18 -9.69 5.11
CA LEU A 105 -0.07 -9.68 3.68
C LEU A 105 -0.32 -11.10 3.15
N GLN A 106 0.49 -12.07 3.57
CA GLN A 106 0.27 -13.47 3.20
C GLN A 106 -1.11 -13.96 3.68
N ALA A 107 -1.50 -13.57 4.90
CA ALA A 107 -2.82 -13.91 5.43
C ALA A 107 -3.94 -13.28 4.61
N GLU A 108 -3.76 -12.05 4.17
CA GLU A 108 -4.74 -11.37 3.33
C GLU A 108 -4.87 -12.07 1.97
N LEU A 109 -3.75 -12.47 1.39
CA LEU A 109 -3.75 -13.25 0.14
C LEU A 109 -4.43 -14.61 0.33
N ALA A 110 -4.17 -15.27 1.45
CA ALA A 110 -4.77 -16.57 1.77
C ALA A 110 -6.28 -16.44 1.98
N LYS A 111 -6.71 -15.41 2.70
CA LYS A 111 -8.11 -15.13 2.97
C LYS A 111 -8.90 -14.95 1.66
N ASN A 112 -8.27 -14.37 0.66
CA ASN A 112 -8.87 -14.15 -0.65
C ASN A 112 -8.55 -15.25 -1.66
N ARG A 113 -7.97 -16.35 -1.17
CA ARG A 113 -7.70 -17.57 -1.93
C ARG A 113 -6.64 -17.42 -3.03
N PHE A 114 -5.76 -16.45 -2.91
CA PHE A 114 -4.63 -16.29 -3.83
C PHE A 114 -3.39 -17.03 -3.35
N TYR A 115 -3.33 -17.39 -2.07
CA TYR A 115 -2.16 -18.02 -1.49
C TYR A 115 -2.60 -19.20 -0.61
N SER A 116 -1.93 -20.33 -0.76
CA SER A 116 -2.19 -21.52 0.02
C SER A 116 -0.95 -22.02 0.77
N GLY A 117 0.13 -21.27 0.72
CA GLY A 117 1.37 -21.66 1.36
C GLY A 117 1.41 -21.28 2.84
N LYS A 118 2.59 -21.44 3.41
CA LYS A 118 2.84 -21.17 4.80
C LYS A 118 2.88 -19.66 5.06
N ILE A 119 2.25 -19.24 6.16
CA ILE A 119 2.26 -17.83 6.56
C ILE A 119 3.45 -17.61 7.49
N ASP A 120 4.61 -17.38 6.92
CA ASP A 120 5.88 -17.30 7.63
C ASP A 120 6.60 -15.96 7.48
N GLY A 121 6.01 -15.03 6.70
CA GLY A 121 6.63 -13.73 6.44
C GLY A 121 7.72 -13.75 5.37
N SER A 122 7.99 -14.90 4.80
CA SER A 122 8.99 -15.03 3.73
C SER A 122 8.31 -14.86 2.37
N ILE A 123 8.70 -13.83 1.63
CA ILE A 123 8.13 -13.56 0.31
C ILE A 123 8.94 -14.31 -0.74
N GLY A 124 8.71 -15.61 -0.80
CA GLY A 124 9.34 -16.47 -1.79
C GLY A 124 8.51 -16.59 -3.06
N GLN A 125 8.86 -17.58 -3.89
CA GLN A 125 8.23 -17.75 -5.21
C GLN A 125 6.72 -17.96 -5.12
N GLY A 126 6.25 -18.74 -4.15
CA GLY A 126 4.82 -19.00 -3.97
C GLY A 126 4.04 -17.75 -3.63
N THR A 127 4.55 -16.93 -2.72
CA THR A 127 3.92 -15.66 -2.37
C THR A 127 3.96 -14.68 -3.54
N GLN A 128 5.09 -14.62 -4.24
CA GLN A 128 5.23 -13.74 -5.42
C GLN A 128 4.23 -14.14 -6.51
N ARG A 129 4.06 -15.45 -6.74
CA ARG A 129 3.06 -15.93 -7.70
C ARG A 129 1.66 -15.50 -7.28
N SER A 130 1.35 -15.64 -5.99
CA SER A 130 0.04 -15.23 -5.46
C SER A 130 -0.19 -13.74 -5.65
N MET A 131 0.82 -12.92 -5.45
CA MET A 131 0.72 -11.48 -5.69
C MET A 131 0.46 -11.16 -7.16
N ARG A 132 1.13 -11.86 -8.08
CA ARG A 132 0.89 -11.66 -9.51
C ARG A 132 -0.54 -12.02 -9.90
N ILE A 133 -1.05 -13.13 -9.35
CA ILE A 133 -2.44 -13.53 -9.61
C ILE A 133 -3.41 -12.51 -9.04
N ALA A 134 -3.18 -12.06 -7.81
CA ALA A 134 -4.02 -11.03 -7.18
C ALA A 134 -3.96 -9.71 -7.94
N PHE A 135 -2.80 -9.38 -8.49
CA PHE A 135 -2.63 -8.21 -9.34
C PHE A 135 -3.45 -8.30 -10.63
N GLY A 136 -3.72 -9.50 -11.08
CA GLY A 136 -4.53 -9.73 -12.28
C GLY A 136 -3.75 -10.28 -13.47
N GLU A 137 -2.49 -10.66 -13.28
CA GLU A 137 -1.77 -11.36 -14.35
C GLU A 137 -2.33 -12.76 -14.49
N THR A 138 -2.60 -13.17 -15.71
CA THR A 138 -2.94 -14.56 -15.99
C THR A 138 -1.66 -15.36 -15.82
N GLY A 139 -1.69 -16.42 -15.05
CA GLY A 139 -0.50 -17.17 -14.62
C GLY A 139 0.43 -17.72 -15.69
N ASN A 140 0.66 -16.96 -16.69
CA ASN A 140 1.56 -17.33 -17.79
C ASN A 140 2.90 -16.65 -17.64
#